data_646c6045924b60334060bf39bc7bb099
#
_entry.id   646c6045924b60334060bf39bc7bb099
#
_cell.length_a   1.000
_cell.length_b   1.000
_cell.length_c   1.000
_cell.angle_alpha   90.00
_cell.angle_beta   90.00
_cell.angle_gamma   90.00
#
_symmetry.space_group_name_H-M   'P 1'
#
loop_
_entity.id
_entity.type
_entity.pdbx_description
1 polymer ?
#
loop_
_entity_poly.entity_id
_entity_poly.type
_entity_poly.pdbx_seq_one_letter_code
_entity_poly.pdbx_strand_id
1 'polypeptide(L)'
;MNIREKFLELTSRTYPHGTEADVFPLLGDGLQADEFGNLFAKIGESDVMFTAHLDTATSALAEVKHVFEGSLIKTDGKSILGADDKAGVTIMLSMMEKGVPGLYYFFLGEEVGCVGSRKVAEAQREKKIEGIKKVISFDRKGTNSVITYQSGARCCSDAFGTALSKALNDAEPSFKYENDDTGVLTDSIQFVSIYPECTNISVGYRYEHTFSEQQDIEHLEKLAEACSKVDWASLPAERDPSKTEYKSYGYGRVWDYGYDDYGYGHSYGYSNRSYARPVEKSDPIWFYDNKYGYLSKIEVSPTTNKVTSVDLCKERIEYEKTLIEDLLKSLDIEYIEVEWDGLNLLAYYKNGAHKTECTRSELIEFMSELDYSSGENLGEYQGRNYDEDYDYLDDIWD
;
A
#
# COMPACT_ATOMS: atom_id res chain seq x y z
N MET A 1 -20.82 0.35 -21.42
CA MET A 1 -19.45 0.92 -21.57
C MET A 1 -18.54 -0.11 -22.21
N ASN A 2 -17.67 0.30 -23.13
CA ASN A 2 -16.59 -0.54 -23.64
C ASN A 2 -15.38 -0.44 -22.68
N ILE A 3 -14.98 -1.54 -22.05
CA ILE A 3 -13.93 -1.58 -21.03
C ILE A 3 -12.60 -1.12 -21.61
N ARG A 4 -12.19 -1.69 -22.75
CA ARG A 4 -10.93 -1.34 -23.40
C ARG A 4 -10.86 0.13 -23.79
N GLU A 5 -11.91 0.66 -24.41
CA GLU A 5 -11.96 2.07 -24.81
C GLU A 5 -11.88 2.98 -23.59
N LYS A 6 -12.60 2.66 -22.51
CA LYS A 6 -12.58 3.45 -21.27
C LYS A 6 -11.21 3.39 -20.60
N PHE A 7 -10.60 2.22 -20.51
CA PHE A 7 -9.25 2.07 -19.98
C PHE A 7 -8.22 2.89 -20.77
N LEU A 8 -8.26 2.83 -22.11
CA LEU A 8 -7.36 3.62 -22.98
C LEU A 8 -7.60 5.13 -22.83
N GLU A 9 -8.85 5.54 -22.65
CA GLU A 9 -9.19 6.94 -22.38
C GLU A 9 -8.59 7.41 -21.06
N LEU A 10 -8.78 6.65 -19.97
CA LEU A 10 -8.29 6.95 -18.63
C LEU A 10 -6.76 6.93 -18.53
N THR A 11 -6.09 6.08 -19.32
CA THR A 11 -4.64 5.97 -19.37
C THR A 11 -4.00 6.72 -20.53
N SER A 12 -4.72 7.66 -21.17
CA SER A 12 -4.18 8.45 -22.28
C SER A 12 -3.07 9.43 -21.86
N ARG A 13 -3.02 9.74 -20.58
CA ARG A 13 -1.98 10.53 -19.93
C ARG A 13 -1.79 10.09 -18.48
N THR A 14 -0.69 10.47 -17.87
CA THR A 14 -0.46 10.33 -16.45
C THR A 14 -1.18 11.42 -15.65
N TYR A 15 -1.52 11.13 -14.39
CA TYR A 15 -2.18 12.04 -13.45
C TYR A 15 -1.42 12.05 -12.12
N PRO A 16 -0.28 12.73 -12.03
CA PRO A 16 0.44 12.90 -10.77
C PRO A 16 -0.46 13.44 -9.67
N HIS A 17 -0.16 13.13 -8.41
CA HIS A 17 -0.87 13.70 -7.28
C HIS A 17 -0.98 15.24 -7.39
N GLY A 18 -2.18 15.76 -7.10
CA GLY A 18 -2.54 17.18 -7.29
C GLY A 18 -3.08 17.52 -8.66
N THR A 19 -3.10 16.58 -9.63
CA THR A 19 -3.66 16.76 -10.97
C THR A 19 -4.86 15.85 -11.26
N GLU A 20 -5.32 15.10 -10.27
CA GLU A 20 -6.41 14.11 -10.40
C GLU A 20 -7.72 14.74 -10.88
N ALA A 21 -7.92 16.04 -10.63
CA ALA A 21 -9.09 16.77 -11.14
C ALA A 21 -9.20 16.74 -12.67
N ASP A 22 -8.09 16.53 -13.38
CA ASP A 22 -8.08 16.43 -14.83
C ASP A 22 -8.73 15.13 -15.33
N VAL A 23 -8.82 14.09 -14.49
CA VAL A 23 -9.50 12.83 -14.84
C VAL A 23 -11.00 12.88 -14.59
N PHE A 24 -11.50 13.80 -13.75
CA PHE A 24 -12.91 13.86 -13.36
C PHE A 24 -13.88 13.90 -14.55
N PRO A 25 -13.65 14.70 -15.60
CA PRO A 25 -14.54 14.70 -16.77
C PRO A 25 -14.65 13.35 -17.48
N LEU A 26 -13.67 12.47 -17.32
CA LEU A 26 -13.64 11.16 -17.95
C LEU A 26 -14.44 10.11 -17.16
N LEU A 27 -14.78 10.39 -15.89
CA LEU A 27 -15.49 9.44 -15.03
C LEU A 27 -17.00 9.39 -15.27
N GLY A 28 -17.54 10.37 -16.02
CA GLY A 28 -18.96 10.49 -16.32
C GLY A 28 -19.75 11.28 -15.26
N ASP A 29 -21.06 11.35 -15.46
CA ASP A 29 -21.96 12.10 -14.60
C ASP A 29 -22.37 11.31 -13.35
N GLY A 30 -22.87 12.03 -12.34
CA GLY A 30 -23.48 11.44 -11.14
C GLY A 30 -22.53 11.22 -9.96
N LEU A 31 -21.25 11.54 -10.11
CA LEU A 31 -20.29 11.58 -9.00
C LEU A 31 -20.42 12.88 -8.21
N GLN A 32 -20.23 12.80 -6.91
CA GLN A 32 -20.20 13.93 -5.99
C GLN A 32 -18.83 14.04 -5.36
N ALA A 33 -18.37 15.25 -5.07
CA ALA A 33 -17.16 15.44 -4.29
C ALA A 33 -17.51 15.43 -2.79
N ASP A 34 -16.70 14.75 -1.99
CA ASP A 34 -16.73 14.86 -0.54
C ASP A 34 -16.01 16.14 -0.07
N GLU A 35 -15.99 16.38 1.24
CA GLU A 35 -15.33 17.54 1.84
C GLU A 35 -13.80 17.53 1.69
N PHE A 36 -13.21 16.40 1.30
CA PHE A 36 -11.77 16.21 1.08
C PHE A 36 -11.38 16.24 -0.38
N GLY A 37 -12.37 16.36 -1.28
CA GLY A 37 -12.19 16.41 -2.73
C GLY A 37 -12.25 15.05 -3.43
N ASN A 38 -12.35 13.92 -2.70
CA ASN A 38 -12.55 12.63 -3.33
C ASN A 38 -13.91 12.57 -4.02
N LEU A 39 -14.02 11.77 -5.07
CA LEU A 39 -15.30 11.56 -5.72
C LEU A 39 -16.00 10.31 -5.21
N PHE A 40 -17.31 10.37 -5.09
CA PHE A 40 -18.10 9.21 -4.70
C PHE A 40 -19.48 9.17 -5.36
N ALA A 41 -20.08 7.99 -5.41
CA ALA A 41 -21.47 7.78 -5.77
C ALA A 41 -22.07 6.63 -4.95
N LYS A 42 -23.37 6.70 -4.64
CA LYS A 42 -24.12 5.61 -4.05
C LYS A 42 -25.11 5.04 -5.07
N ILE A 43 -25.00 3.76 -5.37
CA ILE A 43 -25.91 3.01 -6.25
C ILE A 43 -26.70 2.03 -5.39
N GLY A 44 -28.02 2.21 -5.35
CA GLY A 44 -28.89 1.33 -4.56
C GLY A 44 -28.55 1.25 -3.06
N GLU A 45 -29.04 0.22 -2.41
CA GLU A 45 -28.69 -0.10 -1.02
C GLU A 45 -27.72 -1.27 -0.98
N SER A 46 -26.61 -1.13 -0.25
CA SER A 46 -25.55 -2.12 -0.15
C SER A 46 -24.76 -1.95 1.15
N ASP A 47 -24.14 -3.03 1.59
CA ASP A 47 -23.20 -3.03 2.71
C ASP A 47 -21.72 -3.01 2.22
N VAL A 48 -21.51 -2.71 0.94
CA VAL A 48 -20.18 -2.70 0.31
C VAL A 48 -19.78 -1.29 -0.11
N MET A 49 -18.54 -0.92 0.21
CA MET A 49 -17.83 0.21 -0.36
C MET A 49 -16.77 -0.31 -1.32
N PHE A 50 -16.79 0.15 -2.56
CA PHE A 50 -15.80 -0.13 -3.58
C PHE A 50 -14.84 1.05 -3.71
N THR A 51 -13.56 0.79 -3.89
CA THR A 51 -12.53 1.84 -3.93
C THR A 51 -11.52 1.63 -5.05
N ALA A 52 -11.09 2.74 -5.63
CA ALA A 52 -9.98 2.86 -6.58
C ALA A 52 -9.37 4.25 -6.44
N HIS A 53 -8.13 4.45 -6.88
CA HIS A 53 -7.52 5.77 -6.82
C HIS A 53 -7.32 6.42 -8.18
N LEU A 54 -7.16 7.76 -8.17
CA LEU A 54 -7.12 8.56 -9.38
C LEU A 54 -5.73 9.06 -9.76
N ASP A 55 -4.81 9.12 -8.83
CA ASP A 55 -3.43 9.51 -9.10
C ASP A 55 -2.63 8.41 -9.81
N THR A 56 -1.43 8.74 -10.23
CA THR A 56 -0.47 7.85 -10.89
C THR A 56 0.87 8.05 -10.23
N ALA A 57 1.61 6.98 -9.93
CA ALA A 57 2.93 6.99 -9.28
C ALA A 57 4.02 7.67 -10.12
N THR A 58 3.86 8.93 -10.41
CA THR A 58 4.82 9.74 -11.18
C THR A 58 4.66 11.22 -10.87
N SER A 59 5.74 11.99 -11.00
CA SER A 59 5.69 13.46 -10.98
C SER A 59 5.44 14.08 -12.35
N ALA A 60 5.61 13.31 -13.42
CA ALA A 60 5.55 13.84 -14.76
C ALA A 60 4.12 13.78 -15.31
N LEU A 61 3.59 14.92 -15.73
CA LEU A 61 2.47 14.98 -16.65
C LEU A 61 2.95 14.58 -18.04
N ALA A 62 2.53 13.42 -18.52
CA ALA A 62 2.95 12.90 -19.82
C ALA A 62 1.78 12.32 -20.59
N GLU A 63 1.78 12.48 -21.92
CA GLU A 63 0.91 11.70 -22.79
C GLU A 63 1.42 10.26 -22.85
N VAL A 64 0.53 9.31 -22.68
CA VAL A 64 0.86 7.88 -22.71
C VAL A 64 0.63 7.34 -24.12
N LYS A 65 1.68 6.79 -24.69
CA LYS A 65 1.60 6.11 -25.98
C LYS A 65 1.39 4.63 -25.79
N HIS A 66 0.17 4.16 -25.99
CA HIS A 66 -0.18 2.76 -25.87
C HIS A 66 0.48 1.91 -26.94
N VAL A 67 1.03 0.78 -26.54
CA VAL A 67 1.59 -0.27 -27.38
C VAL A 67 0.87 -1.58 -27.07
N PHE A 68 0.43 -2.28 -28.10
CA PHE A 68 -0.38 -3.49 -27.96
C PHE A 68 0.46 -4.73 -28.31
N GLU A 69 0.44 -5.70 -27.40
CA GLU A 69 1.12 -7.00 -27.59
C GLU A 69 0.19 -8.13 -27.14
N GLY A 70 -0.57 -8.69 -28.07
CA GLY A 70 -1.65 -9.62 -27.75
C GLY A 70 -2.73 -8.98 -26.87
N SER A 71 -2.98 -9.57 -25.69
CA SER A 71 -3.89 -8.99 -24.70
C SER A 71 -3.23 -7.89 -23.83
N LEU A 72 -1.91 -7.70 -23.95
CA LEU A 72 -1.20 -6.74 -23.12
C LEU A 72 -1.22 -5.34 -23.74
N ILE A 73 -1.52 -4.35 -22.93
CA ILE A 73 -1.35 -2.94 -23.21
C ILE A 73 -0.16 -2.46 -22.38
N LYS A 74 0.81 -1.84 -23.05
CA LYS A 74 2.06 -1.31 -22.50
C LYS A 74 2.24 0.13 -22.95
N THR A 75 3.31 0.77 -22.53
CA THR A 75 3.78 2.04 -23.08
C THR A 75 4.95 1.86 -24.03
N ASP A 76 5.40 2.93 -24.66
CA ASP A 76 6.63 2.94 -25.49
C ASP A 76 7.91 3.06 -24.63
N GLY A 77 7.81 2.86 -23.31
CA GLY A 77 8.92 2.93 -22.36
C GLY A 77 9.34 4.34 -21.94
N LYS A 78 8.51 5.36 -22.21
CA LYS A 78 8.81 6.76 -21.88
C LYS A 78 7.92 7.34 -20.78
N SER A 79 6.89 6.62 -20.40
CA SER A 79 5.95 6.99 -19.36
C SER A 79 5.46 5.76 -18.64
N ILE A 80 4.98 5.90 -17.42
CA ILE A 80 4.16 4.89 -16.73
C ILE A 80 2.84 4.78 -17.50
N LEU A 81 2.22 3.59 -17.51
CA LEU A 81 0.94 3.37 -18.13
C LEU A 81 -0.21 3.99 -17.31
N GLY A 82 -0.09 3.92 -15.98
CA GLY A 82 -1.14 4.29 -15.03
C GLY A 82 -2.28 3.29 -14.99
N ALA A 83 -2.00 2.01 -15.28
CA ALA A 83 -2.94 0.92 -15.08
C ALA A 83 -3.28 0.75 -13.60
N ASP A 84 -2.33 0.98 -12.75
CA ASP A 84 -2.40 1.29 -11.34
C ASP A 84 -2.83 2.78 -11.17
N ASP A 85 -4.08 3.14 -10.82
CA ASP A 85 -5.23 2.24 -10.62
C ASP A 85 -6.39 2.55 -11.60
N LYS A 86 -6.08 2.97 -12.82
CA LYS A 86 -7.13 3.21 -13.84
C LYS A 86 -7.83 1.91 -14.26
N ALA A 87 -7.23 0.74 -13.96
CA ALA A 87 -7.87 -0.56 -14.10
C ALA A 87 -9.05 -0.69 -13.11
N GLY A 88 -8.83 -0.42 -11.83
CA GLY A 88 -9.88 -0.42 -10.81
C GLY A 88 -10.95 0.63 -11.09
N VAL A 89 -10.56 1.84 -11.48
CA VAL A 89 -11.50 2.88 -11.92
C VAL A 89 -12.38 2.37 -13.04
N THR A 90 -11.82 1.70 -14.05
CA THR A 90 -12.59 1.15 -15.19
C THR A 90 -13.60 0.10 -14.75
N ILE A 91 -13.21 -0.81 -13.84
CA ILE A 91 -14.11 -1.83 -13.28
C ILE A 91 -15.27 -1.16 -12.55
N MET A 92 -14.97 -0.21 -11.66
CA MET A 92 -15.97 0.49 -10.85
C MET A 92 -16.98 1.24 -11.72
N LEU A 93 -16.52 1.97 -12.75
CA LEU A 93 -17.40 2.64 -13.70
C LEU A 93 -18.32 1.66 -14.44
N SER A 94 -17.82 0.48 -14.83
CA SER A 94 -18.62 -0.56 -15.45
C SER A 94 -19.68 -1.13 -14.49
N MET A 95 -19.32 -1.36 -13.23
CA MET A 95 -20.26 -1.82 -12.20
C MET A 95 -21.35 -0.80 -11.94
N MET A 96 -21.01 0.50 -11.87
CA MET A 96 -21.97 1.61 -11.72
C MET A 96 -22.96 1.67 -12.89
N GLU A 97 -22.46 1.61 -14.13
CA GLU A 97 -23.29 1.60 -15.34
C GLU A 97 -24.27 0.42 -15.35
N LYS A 98 -23.87 -0.74 -14.86
CA LYS A 98 -24.72 -1.94 -14.72
C LYS A 98 -25.62 -1.92 -13.50
N GLY A 99 -25.57 -0.86 -12.69
CA GLY A 99 -26.40 -0.68 -11.51
C GLY A 99 -26.07 -1.61 -10.36
N VAL A 100 -24.83 -2.08 -10.24
CA VAL A 100 -24.38 -2.91 -9.09
C VAL A 100 -24.47 -2.08 -7.82
N PRO A 101 -25.25 -2.51 -6.80
CA PRO A 101 -25.43 -1.73 -5.58
C PRO A 101 -24.13 -1.62 -4.79
N GLY A 102 -23.76 -0.39 -4.38
CA GLY A 102 -22.54 -0.10 -3.63
C GLY A 102 -22.36 1.38 -3.36
N LEU A 103 -21.46 1.68 -2.44
CA LEU A 103 -20.86 2.99 -2.26
C LEU A 103 -19.53 2.98 -2.99
N TYR A 104 -19.38 3.80 -4.00
CA TYR A 104 -18.19 3.87 -4.84
C TYR A 104 -17.38 5.10 -4.47
N TYR A 105 -16.10 4.90 -4.10
CA TYR A 105 -15.16 5.97 -3.81
C TYR A 105 -13.98 5.94 -4.80
N PHE A 106 -13.66 7.12 -5.34
CA PHE A 106 -12.47 7.36 -6.17
C PHE A 106 -11.58 8.31 -5.38
N PHE A 107 -10.52 7.75 -4.80
CA PHE A 107 -9.66 8.46 -3.86
C PHE A 107 -8.57 9.27 -4.57
N LEU A 108 -8.11 10.32 -3.90
CA LEU A 108 -7.01 11.17 -4.30
C LEU A 108 -5.77 10.84 -3.47
N GLY A 109 -4.59 10.84 -4.10
CA GLY A 109 -3.31 10.75 -3.41
C GLY A 109 -3.09 9.41 -2.69
N GLU A 110 -3.44 8.30 -3.32
CA GLU A 110 -3.09 6.96 -2.82
C GLU A 110 -1.58 6.78 -2.85
N GLU A 111 -0.95 7.11 -3.98
CA GLU A 111 0.48 6.95 -4.28
C GLU A 111 1.42 7.80 -3.40
N VAL A 112 0.86 8.79 -2.72
CA VAL A 112 1.57 9.63 -1.75
C VAL A 112 1.13 9.36 -0.31
N GLY A 113 0.62 8.15 -0.05
CA GLY A 113 0.26 7.65 1.27
C GLY A 113 -1.21 7.68 1.62
N CYS A 114 -2.09 7.32 0.67
CA CYS A 114 -3.52 7.14 0.87
C CYS A 114 -4.21 8.40 1.45
N VAL A 115 -3.84 9.59 0.97
CA VAL A 115 -4.25 10.89 1.56
C VAL A 115 -5.76 11.03 1.63
N GLY A 116 -6.45 10.71 0.53
CA GLY A 116 -7.92 10.84 0.44
C GLY A 116 -8.65 9.85 1.32
N SER A 117 -8.32 8.56 1.21
CA SER A 117 -8.96 7.50 1.98
C SER A 117 -8.69 7.61 3.48
N ARG A 118 -7.50 8.05 3.87
CA ARG A 118 -7.15 8.29 5.28
C ARG A 118 -8.06 9.35 5.90
N LYS A 119 -8.28 10.49 5.22
CA LYS A 119 -9.18 11.54 5.70
C LYS A 119 -10.62 11.04 5.84
N VAL A 120 -11.11 10.28 4.87
CA VAL A 120 -12.44 9.66 4.92
C VAL A 120 -12.52 8.66 6.07
N ALA A 121 -11.50 7.82 6.26
CA ALA A 121 -11.47 6.86 7.36
C ALA A 121 -11.43 7.55 8.73
N GLU A 122 -10.67 8.63 8.88
CA GLU A 122 -10.65 9.43 10.11
C GLU A 122 -12.04 10.00 10.44
N ALA A 123 -12.72 10.61 9.47
CA ALA A 123 -14.09 11.08 9.64
C ALA A 123 -15.05 9.94 10.00
N GLN A 124 -14.88 8.77 9.42
CA GLN A 124 -15.72 7.60 9.70
C GLN A 124 -15.41 6.90 11.04
N ARG A 125 -14.23 7.07 11.63
CA ARG A 125 -13.97 6.65 13.02
C ARG A 125 -14.85 7.39 14.02
N GLU A 126 -15.12 8.66 13.75
CA GLU A 126 -16.06 9.45 14.55
C GLU A 126 -17.52 9.14 14.21
N LYS A 127 -17.82 9.05 12.92
CA LYS A 127 -19.17 8.80 12.43
C LYS A 127 -19.15 7.82 11.26
N LYS A 128 -19.35 6.53 11.59
CA LYS A 128 -19.42 5.45 10.58
C LYS A 128 -20.55 5.70 9.58
N ILE A 129 -20.29 5.33 8.33
CA ILE A 129 -21.38 5.19 7.34
C ILE A 129 -22.19 3.96 7.74
N GLU A 130 -23.45 4.17 8.07
CA GLU A 130 -24.33 3.08 8.50
C GLU A 130 -24.50 2.04 7.40
N GLY A 131 -24.49 0.78 7.80
CA GLY A 131 -24.73 -0.36 6.92
C GLY A 131 -23.51 -0.91 6.22
N ILE A 132 -22.40 -0.16 6.08
CA ILE A 132 -21.18 -0.68 5.43
C ILE A 132 -20.51 -1.72 6.34
N LYS A 133 -20.10 -2.84 5.73
CA LYS A 133 -19.39 -3.95 6.36
C LYS A 133 -18.15 -4.39 5.59
N LYS A 134 -18.09 -4.06 4.31
CA LYS A 134 -17.08 -4.54 3.36
C LYS A 134 -16.49 -3.36 2.61
N VAL A 135 -15.16 -3.30 2.49
CA VAL A 135 -14.42 -2.32 1.70
C VAL A 135 -13.53 -3.09 0.73
N ILE A 136 -13.68 -2.84 -0.55
CA ILE A 136 -13.02 -3.61 -1.60
C ILE A 136 -12.30 -2.66 -2.53
N SER A 137 -10.96 -2.68 -2.46
CA SER A 137 -10.10 -2.01 -3.44
C SER A 137 -9.90 -2.89 -4.67
N PHE A 138 -9.89 -2.27 -5.84
CA PHE A 138 -9.54 -2.90 -7.11
C PHE A 138 -8.14 -2.46 -7.55
N ASP A 139 -7.15 -2.67 -6.70
CA ASP A 139 -5.84 -2.05 -6.77
C ASP A 139 -4.73 -3.05 -6.40
N ARG A 140 -4.79 -4.26 -6.96
CA ARG A 140 -3.75 -5.28 -6.77
C ARG A 140 -3.23 -5.76 -8.11
N LYS A 141 -1.91 -5.81 -8.24
CA LYS A 141 -1.24 -6.43 -9.38
C LYS A 141 -1.61 -7.90 -9.56
N GLY A 142 -1.36 -8.43 -10.75
CA GLY A 142 -1.61 -9.83 -11.05
C GLY A 142 -3.07 -10.11 -11.38
N THR A 143 -3.48 -11.39 -11.29
CA THR A 143 -4.75 -11.87 -11.84
C THR A 143 -5.53 -12.82 -10.95
N ASN A 144 -5.05 -13.08 -9.71
CA ASN A 144 -5.58 -14.18 -8.90
C ASN A 144 -5.66 -13.91 -7.40
N SER A 145 -5.29 -12.72 -6.92
CA SER A 145 -5.26 -12.45 -5.48
C SER A 145 -6.54 -11.82 -4.98
N VAL A 146 -7.06 -12.36 -3.86
CA VAL A 146 -7.96 -11.66 -2.93
C VAL A 146 -7.18 -11.51 -1.62
N ILE A 147 -6.80 -10.29 -1.30
CA ILE A 147 -5.89 -10.00 -0.20
C ILE A 147 -6.57 -10.18 1.14
N THR A 148 -5.96 -10.99 2.02
CA THR A 148 -6.45 -11.28 3.39
C THR A 148 -5.61 -10.63 4.48
N TYR A 149 -4.37 -10.23 4.16
CA TYR A 149 -3.50 -9.43 5.02
C TYR A 149 -2.92 -8.26 4.23
N GLN A 150 -2.85 -7.10 4.85
CA GLN A 150 -2.19 -5.92 4.30
C GLN A 150 -1.14 -5.43 5.29
N SER A 151 0.09 -5.22 4.81
CA SER A 151 1.23 -4.81 5.65
C SER A 151 1.37 -5.67 6.93
N GLY A 152 1.16 -6.98 6.80
CA GLY A 152 1.27 -7.94 7.90
C GLY A 152 0.07 -7.99 8.86
N ALA A 153 -0.92 -7.13 8.71
CA ALA A 153 -2.15 -7.14 9.53
C ALA A 153 -3.31 -7.77 8.75
N ARG A 154 -4.11 -8.59 9.41
CA ARG A 154 -5.31 -9.18 8.81
C ARG A 154 -6.32 -8.10 8.45
N CYS A 155 -6.68 -8.03 7.18
CA CYS A 155 -7.62 -7.04 6.67
C CYS A 155 -9.01 -7.60 6.38
N CYS A 156 -9.12 -8.89 6.04
CA CYS A 156 -10.41 -9.58 5.96
C CYS A 156 -10.32 -11.01 6.50
N SER A 157 -11.47 -11.63 6.75
CA SER A 157 -11.57 -13.02 7.20
C SER A 157 -11.24 -13.98 6.04
N ASP A 158 -10.72 -15.17 6.36
CA ASP A 158 -10.51 -16.23 5.37
C ASP A 158 -11.83 -16.68 4.74
N ALA A 159 -12.92 -16.64 5.52
CA ALA A 159 -14.25 -16.95 5.02
C ALA A 159 -14.70 -15.96 3.94
N PHE A 160 -14.48 -14.66 4.16
CA PHE A 160 -14.78 -13.63 3.18
C PHE A 160 -13.91 -13.79 1.92
N GLY A 161 -12.60 -13.90 2.08
CA GLY A 161 -11.66 -14.04 0.94
C GLY A 161 -11.99 -15.28 0.10
N THR A 162 -12.27 -16.43 0.76
CA THR A 162 -12.65 -17.66 0.07
C THR A 162 -13.99 -17.54 -0.65
N ALA A 163 -14.98 -16.90 -0.04
CA ALA A 163 -16.27 -16.69 -0.65
C ALA A 163 -16.19 -15.76 -1.87
N LEU A 164 -15.42 -14.67 -1.77
CA LEU A 164 -15.21 -13.74 -2.86
C LEU A 164 -14.43 -14.39 -4.01
N SER A 165 -13.32 -15.09 -3.71
CA SER A 165 -12.55 -15.84 -4.69
C SER A 165 -13.43 -16.84 -5.45
N LYS A 166 -14.27 -17.57 -4.70
CA LYS A 166 -15.22 -18.51 -5.31
C LYS A 166 -16.23 -17.79 -6.20
N ALA A 167 -16.82 -16.70 -5.76
CA ALA A 167 -17.81 -15.95 -6.53
C ALA A 167 -17.23 -15.41 -7.85
N LEU A 168 -15.99 -14.90 -7.84
CA LEU A 168 -15.28 -14.46 -9.05
C LEU A 168 -14.97 -15.63 -9.99
N ASN A 169 -14.51 -16.76 -9.46
CA ASN A 169 -14.20 -17.96 -10.24
C ASN A 169 -15.47 -18.62 -10.82
N ASP A 170 -16.59 -18.57 -10.11
CA ASP A 170 -17.88 -19.06 -10.62
C ASP A 170 -18.44 -18.14 -11.72
N ALA A 171 -18.25 -16.82 -11.58
CA ALA A 171 -18.69 -15.83 -12.57
C ALA A 171 -17.89 -15.90 -13.87
N GLU A 172 -16.61 -16.24 -13.80
CA GLU A 172 -15.69 -16.44 -14.92
C GLU A 172 -14.79 -17.67 -14.67
N PRO A 173 -15.12 -18.85 -15.26
CA PRO A 173 -14.42 -20.11 -14.98
C PRO A 173 -12.93 -20.15 -15.37
N SER A 174 -12.44 -19.20 -16.16
CA SER A 174 -11.02 -19.11 -16.49
C SER A 174 -10.18 -18.50 -15.37
N PHE A 175 -10.82 -17.88 -14.37
CA PHE A 175 -10.15 -17.28 -13.22
C PHE A 175 -9.63 -18.32 -12.22
N LYS A 176 -8.65 -17.88 -11.43
CA LYS A 176 -7.98 -18.66 -10.38
C LYS A 176 -7.80 -17.84 -9.13
N TYR A 177 -8.77 -16.95 -8.79
CA TYR A 177 -8.68 -16.17 -7.58
C TYR A 177 -8.61 -17.06 -6.34
N GLU A 178 -7.76 -16.67 -5.43
CA GLU A 178 -7.53 -17.33 -4.15
C GLU A 178 -7.16 -16.32 -3.07
N ASN A 179 -7.19 -16.76 -1.81
CA ASN A 179 -6.72 -15.95 -0.70
C ASN A 179 -5.22 -15.71 -0.84
N ASP A 180 -4.81 -14.47 -0.69
CA ASP A 180 -3.42 -14.03 -0.74
C ASP A 180 -3.11 -13.20 0.52
N ASP A 181 -2.06 -13.56 1.24
CA ASP A 181 -1.65 -12.92 2.48
C ASP A 181 -0.46 -11.95 2.30
N THR A 182 -0.10 -11.62 1.04
CA THR A 182 1.05 -10.79 0.68
C THR A 182 0.69 -9.34 0.33
N GLY A 183 -0.45 -8.85 0.82
CA GLY A 183 -0.89 -7.49 0.53
C GLY A 183 -0.02 -6.42 1.18
N VAL A 184 0.18 -5.35 0.42
CA VAL A 184 0.84 -4.12 0.88
C VAL A 184 -0.20 -3.03 1.17
N LEU A 185 0.21 -1.76 1.24
CA LEU A 185 -0.69 -0.63 1.43
C LEU A 185 -1.60 -0.45 0.22
N THR A 186 -2.84 -0.04 0.48
CA THR A 186 -3.81 0.52 -0.46
C THR A 186 -4.91 1.21 0.35
N ASP A 187 -5.83 1.90 -0.30
CA ASP A 187 -6.92 2.66 0.35
C ASP A 187 -7.76 1.83 1.34
N SER A 188 -8.04 0.55 1.04
CA SER A 188 -8.87 -0.28 1.93
C SER A 188 -8.26 -0.53 3.31
N ILE A 189 -6.93 -0.42 3.48
CA ILE A 189 -6.27 -0.61 4.79
C ILE A 189 -6.69 0.46 5.78
N GLN A 190 -7.03 1.67 5.32
CA GLN A 190 -7.43 2.78 6.16
C GLN A 190 -8.71 2.47 6.96
N PHE A 191 -9.52 1.54 6.47
CA PHE A 191 -10.83 1.16 7.01
C PHE A 191 -10.82 -0.11 7.85
N VAL A 192 -9.68 -0.80 7.98
CA VAL A 192 -9.57 -2.12 8.67
C VAL A 192 -10.03 -2.06 10.12
N SER A 193 -9.79 -0.96 10.84
CA SER A 193 -10.25 -0.77 12.22
C SER A 193 -11.72 -0.32 12.33
N ILE A 194 -12.39 -0.08 11.19
CA ILE A 194 -13.74 0.48 11.13
C ILE A 194 -14.74 -0.57 10.67
N TYR A 195 -14.41 -1.31 9.61
CA TYR A 195 -15.28 -2.27 8.96
C TYR A 195 -14.71 -3.69 9.02
N PRO A 196 -15.59 -4.71 9.08
CA PRO A 196 -15.18 -6.10 9.22
C PRO A 196 -14.26 -6.61 8.12
N GLU A 197 -14.59 -6.37 6.86
CA GLU A 197 -13.88 -6.95 5.73
C GLU A 197 -13.32 -5.84 4.84
N CYS A 198 -11.98 -5.76 4.74
CA CYS A 198 -11.29 -4.80 3.91
C CYS A 198 -10.27 -5.55 3.05
N THR A 199 -10.47 -5.63 1.74
CA THR A 199 -9.63 -6.41 0.84
C THR A 199 -9.17 -5.60 -0.36
N ASN A 200 -8.19 -6.14 -1.07
CA ASN A 200 -7.73 -5.68 -2.37
C ASN A 200 -7.77 -6.85 -3.36
N ILE A 201 -8.15 -6.59 -4.61
CA ILE A 201 -8.35 -7.62 -5.65
C ILE A 201 -7.42 -7.34 -6.82
N SER A 202 -6.75 -8.39 -7.31
CA SER A 202 -5.94 -8.31 -8.54
C SER A 202 -6.77 -7.92 -9.76
N VAL A 203 -6.30 -6.93 -10.52
CA VAL A 203 -7.04 -6.34 -11.65
C VAL A 203 -6.32 -6.48 -13.00
N GLY A 204 -5.18 -7.17 -13.04
CA GLY A 204 -4.53 -7.56 -14.29
C GLY A 204 -3.32 -6.74 -14.69
N TYR A 205 -2.94 -5.70 -13.96
CA TYR A 205 -1.69 -4.99 -14.22
C TYR A 205 -0.48 -5.70 -13.60
N ARG A 206 0.71 -5.37 -14.09
CA ARG A 206 2.00 -5.81 -13.59
C ARG A 206 3.04 -4.73 -13.84
N TYR A 207 4.13 -4.77 -13.06
CA TYR A 207 5.25 -3.83 -13.12
C TYR A 207 4.80 -2.39 -12.90
N GLU A 208 3.84 -2.24 -11.98
CA GLU A 208 3.35 -0.96 -11.51
C GLU A 208 4.51 -0.03 -11.12
N HIS A 209 4.29 1.29 -11.20
CA HIS A 209 5.26 2.34 -10.87
C HIS A 209 6.52 2.35 -11.75
N THR A 210 6.54 1.59 -12.84
CA THR A 210 7.68 1.53 -13.79
C THR A 210 7.25 1.84 -15.22
N PHE A 211 8.21 2.17 -16.06
CA PHE A 211 7.99 2.34 -17.50
C PHE A 211 7.69 1.02 -18.24
N SER A 212 7.84 -0.11 -17.55
CA SER A 212 7.49 -1.45 -18.04
C SER A 212 6.08 -1.86 -17.67
N GLU A 213 5.33 -0.99 -16.98
CA GLU A 213 3.96 -1.25 -16.56
C GLU A 213 3.09 -1.74 -17.74
N GLN A 214 2.29 -2.74 -17.46
CA GLN A 214 1.42 -3.36 -18.47
C GLN A 214 0.10 -3.80 -17.86
N GLN A 215 -0.95 -3.79 -18.69
CA GLN A 215 -2.28 -4.29 -18.35
C GLN A 215 -2.67 -5.44 -19.24
N ASP A 216 -3.15 -6.53 -18.65
CA ASP A 216 -3.89 -7.56 -19.38
C ASP A 216 -5.34 -7.11 -19.59
N ILE A 217 -5.64 -6.62 -20.79
CA ILE A 217 -6.96 -6.06 -21.08
C ILE A 217 -8.04 -7.13 -21.19
N GLU A 218 -7.71 -8.37 -21.58
CA GLU A 218 -8.70 -9.47 -21.59
C GLU A 218 -9.08 -9.86 -20.17
N HIS A 219 -8.12 -9.85 -19.25
CA HIS A 219 -8.40 -10.07 -17.84
C HIS A 219 -9.31 -8.97 -17.30
N LEU A 220 -9.00 -7.70 -17.59
CA LEU A 220 -9.78 -6.55 -17.14
C LEU A 220 -11.22 -6.59 -17.65
N GLU A 221 -11.42 -6.91 -18.94
CA GLU A 221 -12.74 -7.07 -19.56
C GLU A 221 -13.56 -8.17 -18.85
N LYS A 222 -12.94 -9.34 -18.61
CA LYS A 222 -13.57 -10.46 -17.90
C LYS A 222 -13.87 -10.13 -16.45
N LEU A 223 -12.96 -9.43 -15.76
CA LEU A 223 -13.16 -9.07 -14.35
C LEU A 223 -14.30 -8.05 -14.17
N ALA A 224 -14.38 -7.04 -15.03
CA ALA A 224 -15.48 -6.08 -15.01
C ALA A 224 -16.84 -6.76 -15.25
N GLU A 225 -16.88 -7.77 -16.12
CA GLU A 225 -18.09 -8.58 -16.34
C GLU A 225 -18.40 -9.47 -15.14
N ALA A 226 -17.40 -10.15 -14.57
CA ALA A 226 -17.55 -11.02 -13.40
C ALA A 226 -18.04 -10.22 -12.19
N CYS A 227 -17.44 -9.07 -11.89
CA CYS A 227 -17.83 -8.19 -10.78
C CYS A 227 -19.30 -7.75 -10.88
N SER A 228 -19.84 -7.63 -12.09
CA SER A 228 -21.27 -7.30 -12.28
C SER A 228 -22.22 -8.46 -11.96
N LYS A 229 -21.71 -9.70 -11.85
CA LYS A 229 -22.49 -10.91 -11.58
C LYS A 229 -22.37 -11.40 -10.13
N VAL A 230 -21.37 -10.94 -9.41
CA VAL A 230 -21.14 -11.30 -8.01
C VAL A 230 -22.31 -10.80 -7.16
N ASP A 231 -22.86 -11.67 -6.33
CA ASP A 231 -23.78 -11.29 -5.25
C ASP A 231 -22.99 -10.77 -4.04
N TRP A 232 -22.60 -9.51 -4.11
CA TRP A 232 -21.78 -8.83 -3.09
C TRP A 232 -22.44 -8.82 -1.71
N ALA A 233 -23.78 -8.80 -1.66
CA ALA A 233 -24.53 -8.77 -0.41
C ALA A 233 -24.45 -10.11 0.34
N SER A 234 -24.35 -11.24 -0.37
CA SER A 234 -24.27 -12.56 0.23
C SER A 234 -22.92 -12.92 0.83
N LEU A 235 -21.87 -12.13 0.54
CA LEU A 235 -20.53 -12.39 1.07
C LEU A 235 -20.49 -12.22 2.59
N PRO A 236 -19.81 -13.12 3.34
CA PRO A 236 -19.75 -13.05 4.81
C PRO A 236 -19.07 -11.77 5.30
N ALA A 237 -19.32 -11.38 6.54
CA ALA A 237 -18.66 -10.30 7.23
C ALA A 237 -18.46 -10.71 8.69
N GLU A 238 -17.35 -11.41 8.95
CA GLU A 238 -17.12 -12.14 10.20
C GLU A 238 -16.00 -11.54 11.06
N ARG A 239 -15.04 -10.81 10.47
CA ARG A 239 -13.92 -10.23 11.21
C ARG A 239 -14.42 -9.15 12.18
N ASP A 240 -13.85 -9.13 13.37
CA ASP A 240 -14.06 -8.08 14.35
C ASP A 240 -13.03 -6.94 14.10
N PRO A 241 -13.45 -5.76 13.61
CA PRO A 241 -12.54 -4.67 13.29
C PRO A 241 -11.84 -4.06 14.52
N SER A 242 -12.33 -4.35 15.73
CA SER A 242 -11.69 -3.90 16.96
C SER A 242 -10.45 -4.71 17.34
N LYS A 243 -10.25 -5.87 16.68
CA LYS A 243 -9.12 -6.77 16.92
C LYS A 243 -8.12 -6.69 15.77
N THR A 244 -6.85 -6.49 16.10
CA THR A 244 -5.75 -6.56 15.17
C THR A 244 -5.09 -7.92 15.27
N GLU A 245 -5.11 -8.67 14.18
CA GLU A 245 -4.40 -9.94 14.04
C GLU A 245 -3.22 -9.72 13.09
N TYR A 246 -2.03 -10.08 13.53
CA TYR A 246 -0.83 -10.00 12.68
C TYR A 246 -0.46 -11.37 12.15
N LYS A 247 0.12 -11.42 10.94
CA LYS A 247 0.67 -12.62 10.34
C LYS A 247 1.75 -13.18 11.26
N SER A 248 1.55 -14.43 11.71
CA SER A 248 2.58 -15.14 12.47
C SER A 248 3.64 -15.64 11.49
N TYR A 249 4.72 -14.92 11.34
CA TYR A 249 5.93 -15.46 10.72
C TYR A 249 6.45 -16.56 11.64
N GLY A 250 6.35 -17.80 11.16
CA GLY A 250 6.62 -19.00 11.95
C GLY A 250 8.07 -19.15 12.46
N TYR A 251 8.47 -18.28 13.39
CA TYR A 251 9.59 -18.53 14.28
C TYR A 251 9.26 -19.60 15.34
N GLY A 252 8.05 -20.19 15.29
CA GLY A 252 7.54 -21.14 16.26
C GLY A 252 7.86 -22.62 16.00
N ARG A 253 8.66 -23.00 15.00
CA ARG A 253 8.97 -24.42 14.74
C ARG A 253 10.35 -24.89 15.18
N VAL A 254 11.08 -24.14 15.99
CA VAL A 254 12.41 -24.58 16.50
C VAL A 254 12.33 -25.14 17.91
N TRP A 255 11.17 -25.14 18.57
CA TRP A 255 11.07 -25.59 19.97
C TRP A 255 10.10 -26.76 20.21
N ASP A 256 9.73 -27.51 19.18
CA ASP A 256 9.04 -28.79 19.37
C ASP A 256 10.01 -29.95 19.18
N TYR A 257 11.10 -29.95 19.97
CA TYR A 257 11.81 -31.18 20.30
C TYR A 257 11.21 -31.70 21.59
N GLY A 258 10.45 -32.77 21.44
CA GLY A 258 9.93 -33.56 22.53
C GLY A 258 10.99 -33.79 23.63
N TYR A 259 10.63 -33.40 24.82
CA TYR A 259 11.30 -33.87 26.03
C TYR A 259 10.95 -35.34 26.22
N ASP A 260 11.77 -36.20 25.66
CA ASP A 260 11.93 -37.54 26.19
C ASP A 260 13.02 -37.53 27.27
N ASP A 261 12.59 -37.89 28.43
CA ASP A 261 13.18 -38.15 29.69
C ASP A 261 14.61 -38.79 29.64
N TYR A 262 15.66 -37.97 29.90
CA TYR A 262 16.88 -38.43 30.57
C TYR A 262 17.50 -37.24 31.34
N GLY A 263 17.37 -37.34 32.67
CA GLY A 263 17.97 -36.44 33.62
C GLY A 263 19.49 -36.42 33.55
N TYR A 264 20.08 -35.23 33.45
CA TYR A 264 21.31 -34.81 34.09
C TYR A 264 21.28 -33.31 34.32
N GLY A 265 21.24 -32.92 35.59
CA GLY A 265 21.23 -31.54 36.00
C GLY A 265 22.55 -30.83 35.69
N HIS A 266 22.47 -29.72 35.00
CA HIS A 266 23.39 -28.61 35.16
C HIS A 266 22.57 -27.31 35.30
N SER A 267 22.51 -26.89 36.57
CA SER A 267 22.01 -25.57 36.97
C SER A 267 22.90 -24.49 36.35
N TYR A 268 22.45 -23.86 35.31
CA TYR A 268 22.90 -22.52 34.95
C TYR A 268 21.92 -21.52 35.55
N GLY A 269 22.39 -20.84 36.61
CA GLY A 269 21.66 -19.77 37.27
C GLY A 269 21.35 -18.66 36.27
N TYR A 270 20.13 -18.60 35.86
CA TYR A 270 19.59 -17.39 35.24
C TYR A 270 19.37 -16.37 36.35
N SER A 271 20.27 -15.39 36.41
CA SER A 271 20.07 -14.18 37.19
C SER A 271 18.71 -13.59 36.86
N ASN A 272 17.92 -13.35 37.88
CA ASN A 272 16.71 -12.52 37.81
C ASN A 272 17.06 -11.13 37.23
N ARG A 273 17.11 -11.03 35.91
CA ARG A 273 16.93 -9.75 35.26
C ARG A 273 15.43 -9.49 35.27
N SER A 274 15.03 -8.57 36.12
CA SER A 274 13.73 -7.91 36.04
C SER A 274 13.49 -7.60 34.56
N TYR A 275 12.52 -8.28 33.96
CA TYR A 275 11.99 -7.86 32.66
C TYR A 275 11.43 -6.46 32.86
N ALA A 276 12.17 -5.46 32.43
CA ALA A 276 11.60 -4.16 32.20
C ALA A 276 10.35 -4.38 31.33
N ARG A 277 9.25 -3.73 31.69
CA ARG A 277 8.04 -3.76 30.87
C ARG A 277 8.45 -3.51 29.42
N PRO A 278 7.87 -4.22 28.43
CA PRO A 278 8.12 -3.90 27.05
C PRO A 278 7.89 -2.40 26.87
N VAL A 279 8.91 -1.69 26.47
CA VAL A 279 8.76 -0.29 26.05
C VAL A 279 7.79 -0.38 24.87
N GLU A 280 6.67 0.34 24.97
CA GLU A 280 5.75 0.45 23.84
C GLU A 280 6.59 0.91 22.64
N LYS A 281 6.74 0.01 21.66
CA LYS A 281 7.38 0.38 20.42
C LYS A 281 6.49 1.43 19.77
N SER A 282 7.07 2.58 19.44
CA SER A 282 6.39 3.53 18.59
C SER A 282 6.09 2.85 17.25
N ASP A 283 4.96 3.16 16.65
CA ASP A 283 4.71 2.71 15.28
C ASP A 283 5.83 3.19 14.37
N PRO A 284 6.33 2.35 13.47
CA PRO A 284 7.38 2.74 12.55
C PRO A 284 6.89 3.86 11.62
N ILE A 285 7.77 4.77 11.28
CA ILE A 285 7.56 5.73 10.23
C ILE A 285 8.03 5.07 8.93
N TRP A 286 7.16 5.02 7.94
CA TRP A 286 7.47 4.47 6.64
C TRP A 286 7.80 5.60 5.68
N PHE A 287 8.86 5.42 4.92
CA PHE A 287 9.38 6.35 3.96
C PHE A 287 9.51 5.65 2.61
N TYR A 288 8.85 6.16 1.60
CA TYR A 288 8.89 5.62 0.25
C TYR A 288 9.63 6.57 -0.68
N ASP A 289 10.66 6.06 -1.34
CA ASP A 289 11.41 6.80 -2.34
C ASP A 289 10.85 6.54 -3.74
N ASN A 290 10.11 7.51 -4.25
CA ASN A 290 9.51 7.42 -5.58
C ASN A 290 10.52 7.34 -6.72
N LYS A 291 11.74 7.87 -6.53
CA LYS A 291 12.77 7.87 -7.56
C LYS A 291 13.40 6.49 -7.75
N TYR A 292 13.50 5.74 -6.68
CA TYR A 292 14.17 4.43 -6.66
C TYR A 292 13.22 3.28 -6.33
N GLY A 293 11.97 3.57 -6.03
CA GLY A 293 10.91 2.58 -5.89
C GLY A 293 11.03 1.67 -4.68
N TYR A 294 11.58 2.13 -3.54
CA TYR A 294 11.68 1.30 -2.36
C TYR A 294 11.20 1.98 -1.08
N LEU A 295 10.84 1.18 -0.12
CA LEU A 295 10.28 1.57 1.15
C LEU A 295 11.31 1.37 2.27
N SER A 296 11.52 2.41 3.08
CA SER A 296 12.35 2.36 4.29
C SER A 296 11.48 2.49 5.52
N LYS A 297 11.85 1.75 6.55
CA LYS A 297 11.19 1.79 7.86
C LYS A 297 12.08 2.51 8.86
N ILE A 298 11.59 3.58 9.45
CA ILE A 298 12.28 4.34 10.48
C ILE A 298 11.59 4.10 11.83
N GLU A 299 12.33 3.63 12.82
CA GLU A 299 11.84 3.49 14.19
C GLU A 299 12.33 4.67 15.03
N VAL A 300 11.40 5.28 15.77
CA VAL A 300 11.68 6.39 16.70
C VAL A 300 11.39 5.93 18.12
N SER A 301 12.31 6.22 19.04
CA SER A 301 12.11 5.91 20.45
C SER A 301 10.95 6.72 21.03
N PRO A 302 9.92 6.08 21.60
CA PRO A 302 8.78 6.80 22.17
C PRO A 302 9.12 7.61 23.43
N THR A 303 10.28 7.30 24.06
CA THR A 303 10.72 7.97 25.29
C THR A 303 11.66 9.13 25.02
N THR A 304 12.42 9.08 23.94
CA THR A 304 13.44 10.07 23.60
C THR A 304 13.18 10.80 22.30
N ASN A 305 12.16 10.37 21.54
CA ASN A 305 11.83 10.86 20.21
C ASN A 305 13.02 10.82 19.21
N LYS A 306 13.97 9.91 19.42
CA LYS A 306 15.15 9.73 18.54
C LYS A 306 14.91 8.61 17.56
N VAL A 307 15.45 8.76 16.37
CA VAL A 307 15.58 7.64 15.42
C VAL A 307 16.46 6.58 16.08
N THR A 308 15.93 5.37 16.20
CA THR A 308 16.59 4.23 16.85
C THR A 308 17.04 3.18 15.87
N SER A 309 16.36 3.07 14.73
CA SER A 309 16.74 2.16 13.65
C SER A 309 16.15 2.60 12.32
N VAL A 310 16.79 2.20 11.24
CA VAL A 310 16.28 2.25 9.88
C VAL A 310 16.57 0.90 9.24
N ASP A 311 15.53 0.18 8.84
CA ASP A 311 15.67 -1.09 8.14
C ASP A 311 15.81 -0.82 6.64
N LEU A 312 16.95 -1.20 6.07
CA LEU A 312 17.31 -0.92 4.68
C LEU A 312 18.01 -2.12 4.04
N CYS A 313 17.92 -2.20 2.74
CA CYS A 313 18.79 -3.06 1.97
C CYS A 313 20.25 -2.57 2.06
N LYS A 314 21.19 -3.48 2.36
CA LYS A 314 22.62 -3.14 2.54
C LYS A 314 23.23 -2.40 1.36
N GLU A 315 22.78 -2.70 0.16
CA GLU A 315 23.30 -2.11 -1.09
C GLU A 315 22.87 -0.65 -1.27
N ARG A 316 21.91 -0.19 -0.47
CA ARG A 316 21.38 1.18 -0.52
C ARG A 316 21.76 2.04 0.68
N ILE A 317 22.61 1.52 1.57
CA ILE A 317 23.00 2.21 2.81
C ILE A 317 23.52 3.63 2.56
N GLU A 318 24.38 3.82 1.58
CA GLU A 318 24.97 5.15 1.31
C GLU A 318 23.93 6.17 0.84
N TYR A 319 22.97 5.73 0.04
CA TYR A 319 21.89 6.60 -0.40
C TYR A 319 20.97 6.99 0.76
N GLU A 320 20.55 6.01 1.53
CA GLU A 320 19.70 6.23 2.70
C GLU A 320 20.38 7.06 3.78
N LYS A 321 21.70 6.91 3.91
CA LYS A 321 22.50 7.75 4.79
C LYS A 321 22.37 9.22 4.39
N THR A 322 22.52 9.53 3.09
CA THR A 322 22.34 10.89 2.57
C THR A 322 20.95 11.42 2.84
N LEU A 323 19.93 10.59 2.63
CA LEU A 323 18.54 10.94 2.87
C LEU A 323 18.27 11.31 4.35
N ILE A 324 18.79 10.50 5.27
CA ILE A 324 18.64 10.77 6.71
C ILE A 324 19.45 12.02 7.13
N GLU A 325 20.62 12.24 6.55
CA GLU A 325 21.39 13.46 6.78
C GLU A 325 20.63 14.70 6.33
N ASP A 326 19.96 14.65 5.18
CA ASP A 326 19.15 15.75 4.67
C ASP A 326 17.89 15.95 5.50
N LEU A 327 17.28 14.87 5.97
CA LEU A 327 16.19 14.91 6.95
C LEU A 327 16.62 15.64 8.23
N LEU A 328 17.74 15.25 8.82
CA LEU A 328 18.25 15.88 10.03
C LEU A 328 18.59 17.36 9.82
N LYS A 329 19.15 17.72 8.67
CA LYS A 329 19.42 19.12 8.30
C LYS A 329 18.15 19.95 8.20
N SER A 330 17.11 19.43 7.57
CA SER A 330 15.87 20.18 7.36
C SER A 330 15.10 20.42 8.67
N LEU A 331 15.29 19.54 9.65
CA LEU A 331 14.74 19.70 11.00
C LEU A 331 15.63 20.57 11.90
N ASP A 332 16.65 21.24 11.34
CA ASP A 332 17.63 22.06 12.06
C ASP A 332 18.34 21.27 13.20
N ILE A 333 18.52 19.97 13.00
CA ILE A 333 19.19 19.09 13.93
C ILE A 333 20.68 19.11 13.65
N GLU A 334 21.48 19.67 14.56
CA GLU A 334 22.94 19.61 14.45
C GLU A 334 23.45 18.18 14.65
N TYR A 335 24.10 17.62 13.65
CA TYR A 335 24.76 16.31 13.73
C TYR A 335 26.20 16.40 13.20
N ILE A 336 27.04 15.46 13.61
CA ILE A 336 28.43 15.35 13.11
C ILE A 336 28.44 14.36 11.96
N GLU A 337 27.84 13.22 12.17
CA GLU A 337 27.90 12.07 11.28
C GLU A 337 26.70 11.19 11.46
N VAL A 338 26.27 10.57 10.37
CA VAL A 338 25.29 9.47 10.37
C VAL A 338 26.03 8.22 9.95
N GLU A 339 26.12 7.26 10.84
CA GLU A 339 26.77 5.96 10.60
C GLU A 339 25.73 4.83 10.59
N TRP A 340 26.07 3.79 9.86
CA TRP A 340 25.31 2.56 9.81
C TRP A 340 26.08 1.44 10.51
N ASP A 341 25.49 0.88 11.56
CA ASP A 341 25.97 -0.34 12.22
C ASP A 341 25.20 -1.54 11.66
N GLY A 342 25.63 -1.98 10.50
CA GLY A 342 24.90 -3.02 9.77
C GLY A 342 23.60 -2.49 9.15
N LEU A 343 22.48 -2.57 9.86
CA LEU A 343 21.17 -2.07 9.43
C LEU A 343 20.64 -0.95 10.33
N ASN A 344 21.43 -0.50 11.29
CA ASN A 344 20.99 0.52 12.24
C ASN A 344 21.60 1.88 11.91
N LEU A 345 20.79 2.93 12.00
CA LEU A 345 21.23 4.30 11.91
C LEU A 345 21.73 4.79 13.26
N LEU A 346 22.96 5.29 13.30
CA LEU A 346 23.58 5.97 14.45
C LEU A 346 23.87 7.40 14.07
N ALA A 347 23.16 8.34 14.66
CA ALA A 347 23.42 9.77 14.45
C ALA A 347 24.24 10.34 15.60
N TYR A 348 25.43 10.90 15.26
CA TYR A 348 26.32 11.55 16.17
C TYR A 348 26.19 13.07 16.07
N TYR A 349 26.12 13.75 17.20
CA TYR A 349 25.86 15.18 17.29
C TYR A 349 27.13 15.97 17.60
N LYS A 350 27.18 17.20 17.10
CA LYS A 350 28.25 18.14 17.36
C LYS A 350 28.44 18.32 18.87
N ASN A 351 29.60 17.97 19.38
CA ASN A 351 30.06 18.02 20.76
C ASN A 351 29.98 16.71 21.55
N GLY A 352 29.76 15.57 20.91
CA GLY A 352 29.89 14.25 21.53
C GLY A 352 28.99 13.92 22.75
N ALA A 353 28.46 14.94 23.40
CA ALA A 353 27.71 14.80 24.63
C ALA A 353 26.19 15.04 24.49
N HIS A 354 25.76 15.67 23.42
CA HIS A 354 24.36 15.98 23.23
C HIS A 354 23.80 15.25 22.02
N LYS A 355 22.87 14.39 22.31
CA LYS A 355 22.02 13.79 21.30
C LYS A 355 20.92 14.78 21.01
N THR A 356 20.91 15.36 19.82
CA THR A 356 19.81 16.21 19.39
C THR A 356 18.55 15.37 19.31
N GLU A 357 17.45 15.93 19.73
CA GLU A 357 16.17 15.25 19.74
C GLU A 357 15.37 15.74 18.56
N CYS A 358 14.99 14.82 17.71
CA CYS A 358 13.99 15.03 16.69
C CYS A 358 12.71 14.38 17.19
N THR A 359 11.65 15.14 17.31
CA THR A 359 10.35 14.59 17.71
C THR A 359 9.78 13.74 16.57
N ARG A 360 9.00 12.73 16.94
CA ARG A 360 8.30 11.91 15.93
C ARG A 360 7.40 12.76 15.04
N SER A 361 6.75 13.76 15.61
CA SER A 361 5.88 14.68 14.88
C SER A 361 6.65 15.49 13.85
N GLU A 362 7.81 16.01 14.20
CA GLU A 362 8.69 16.75 13.28
C GLU A 362 9.20 15.87 12.15
N LEU A 363 9.55 14.61 12.42
CA LEU A 363 9.92 13.63 11.39
C LEU A 363 8.77 13.34 10.43
N ILE A 364 7.57 13.13 10.96
CA ILE A 364 6.38 12.87 10.14
C ILE A 364 6.03 14.09 9.30
N GLU A 365 6.06 15.28 9.89
CA GLU A 365 5.79 16.55 9.21
C GLU A 365 6.79 16.76 8.07
N PHE A 366 8.08 16.62 8.35
CA PHE A 366 9.11 16.72 7.32
C PHE A 366 8.91 15.71 6.18
N MET A 367 8.66 14.44 6.51
CA MET A 367 8.41 13.41 5.50
C MET A 367 7.16 13.71 4.66
N SER A 368 6.15 14.35 5.23
CA SER A 368 4.96 14.76 4.50
C SER A 368 5.16 15.95 3.58
N GLU A 369 6.20 16.76 3.84
CA GLU A 369 6.55 17.94 3.03
C GLU A 369 7.58 17.62 1.92
N LEU A 370 8.21 16.44 1.97
CA LEU A 370 9.14 16.03 0.92
C LEU A 370 8.38 15.77 -0.38
N ASP A 371 8.75 16.50 -1.41
CA ASP A 371 8.33 16.21 -2.77
C ASP A 371 9.21 15.10 -3.35
N TYR A 372 8.79 13.86 -3.15
CA TYR A 372 9.52 12.70 -3.64
C TYR A 372 9.51 12.58 -5.16
N SER A 373 8.59 13.29 -5.80
CA SER A 373 8.43 13.24 -7.24
C SER A 373 9.53 13.98 -8.00
N SER A 374 10.12 15.03 -7.40
CA SER A 374 11.15 15.83 -8.06
C SER A 374 12.55 15.24 -7.95
N GLY A 375 12.82 14.42 -6.96
CA GLY A 375 14.17 13.93 -6.64
C GLY A 375 15.17 15.04 -6.27
N GLU A 376 14.73 16.31 -6.25
CA GLU A 376 15.59 17.46 -6.05
C GLU A 376 16.04 17.64 -4.59
N ASN A 377 15.25 17.12 -3.64
CA ASN A 377 15.57 17.16 -2.22
C ASN A 377 16.46 16.01 -1.75
N LEU A 378 16.68 15.05 -2.61
CA LEU A 378 17.48 13.86 -2.34
C LEU A 378 18.77 13.99 -3.12
N GLY A 379 19.83 14.53 -2.57
CA GLY A 379 21.10 14.80 -3.25
C GLY A 379 21.42 13.89 -4.44
N GLU A 380 22.09 14.39 -5.45
CA GLU A 380 22.44 13.63 -6.65
C GLU A 380 23.26 12.38 -6.29
N TYR A 381 22.62 11.23 -6.23
CA TYR A 381 23.31 9.94 -6.16
C TYR A 381 23.81 9.58 -7.56
N GLN A 382 25.10 9.81 -7.79
CA GLN A 382 25.78 9.39 -9.02
C GLN A 382 26.36 7.99 -8.82
N GLY A 383 25.66 6.99 -9.33
CA GLY A 383 26.26 5.71 -9.61
C GLY A 383 25.62 4.50 -8.96
N ARG A 384 24.85 3.85 -9.68
CA ARG A 384 24.66 2.43 -9.97
C ARG A 384 23.41 2.28 -10.81
N ASN A 385 23.48 1.47 -11.85
CA ASN A 385 22.31 1.02 -12.61
C ASN A 385 21.48 0.13 -11.69
N TYR A 386 20.33 0.59 -11.25
CA TYR A 386 19.42 -0.17 -10.38
C TYR A 386 18.50 -1.11 -11.16
N ASP A 387 18.59 -1.16 -12.48
CA ASP A 387 17.81 -2.09 -13.32
C ASP A 387 18.15 -3.57 -13.08
N GLU A 388 19.29 -3.87 -12.39
CA GLU A 388 19.71 -5.25 -12.07
C GLU A 388 19.27 -5.70 -10.66
N ASP A 389 18.82 -4.77 -9.78
CA ASP A 389 18.54 -5.07 -8.37
C ASP A 389 17.06 -5.36 -8.07
N TYR A 390 16.18 -5.30 -9.08
CA TYR A 390 14.75 -5.54 -8.90
C TYR A 390 14.40 -6.98 -8.49
N ASP A 391 15.22 -7.95 -8.87
CA ASP A 391 15.06 -9.36 -8.48
C ASP A 391 15.34 -9.61 -6.98
N TYR A 392 16.02 -8.65 -6.31
CA TYR A 392 16.42 -8.84 -4.91
C TYR A 392 15.35 -8.40 -3.89
N LEU A 393 14.38 -7.59 -4.31
CA LEU A 393 13.28 -7.17 -3.42
C LEU A 393 12.18 -8.22 -3.30
N ASP A 394 12.01 -9.08 -4.31
CA ASP A 394 11.09 -10.20 -4.24
C ASP A 394 11.57 -11.27 -3.23
N ASP A 395 12.91 -11.39 -3.01
CA ASP A 395 13.50 -12.33 -2.04
C ASP A 395 13.47 -11.83 -0.58
N ILE A 396 13.19 -10.55 -0.33
CA ILE A 396 13.10 -9.99 1.03
C ILE A 396 11.67 -10.08 1.59
N TRP A 397 10.68 -10.31 0.71
CA TRP A 397 9.26 -10.33 1.05
C TRP A 397 8.57 -11.68 0.81
N ASP A 398 9.35 -12.74 0.42
CA ASP A 398 8.85 -14.12 0.40
C ASP A 398 9.00 -14.78 1.81
#